data_87e37020ec2d7726abfa250f6ba3470d
#
_entry.id   87e37020ec2d7726abfa250f6ba3470d
#
_cell.length_a   1.000
_cell.length_b   1.000
_cell.length_c   1.000
_cell.angle_alpha   90.00
_cell.angle_beta   90.00
_cell.angle_gamma   90.00
#
_symmetry.space_group_name_H-M   'P 1'
#
loop_
_entity.id
_entity.type
_entity.pdbx_description
1 polymer ?
#
loop_
_entity_poly.entity_id
_entity_poly.type
_entity_poly.pdbx_seq_one_letter_code
_entity_poly.pdbx_strand_id
1 'polypeptide(L)'
;MVRPLDSRPQSALFDGRTAQLAIVTAGSTPAAPAGLTVLGFQQTSQRVIDLPGPATGLTGDHGGTAYLSTRGGYFVVDLAAGRAVRVSVRDAENVDFTAITRRSDGAVVLGSADGTLYTLSPGATHANRTRVNAHVDSLAAQGNIVAVLDRGQTSVTTIGADGKVGQSLRAGQGATTMVADPAGRLLVTDTRGGQLLAFGVDPLLLRQAYPVAQSPYGVVGSRGLAWVSETSANIVIGYDLSTGIPLEKVRYPTVQQPNTLAFDDTAGTLYVVSGAGGGVQVIEHAAMGRR
;
A
#
# COMPACT_ATOMS: atom_id res chain seq x y z
N MET A 1 -10.23 8.00 -18.26
CA MET A 1 -9.03 8.29 -19.11
C MET A 1 -7.94 7.31 -18.73
N VAL A 2 -7.11 6.83 -19.67
CA VAL A 2 -5.94 5.98 -19.40
C VAL A 2 -4.68 6.74 -19.77
N ARG A 3 -3.67 6.72 -18.87
CA ARG A 3 -2.34 7.29 -19.08
C ARG A 3 -1.33 6.15 -19.22
N PRO A 4 -0.46 6.13 -20.25
CA PRO A 4 0.56 5.10 -20.40
C PRO A 4 1.58 5.15 -19.26
N LEU A 5 2.19 4.00 -18.96
CA LEU A 5 3.37 3.85 -18.12
C LEU A 5 4.42 3.09 -18.90
N ASP A 6 5.65 3.59 -18.88
CA ASP A 6 6.77 3.01 -19.66
C ASP A 6 7.41 1.79 -18.97
N SER A 7 6.95 1.43 -17.77
CA SER A 7 7.55 0.39 -16.93
C SER A 7 6.51 -0.36 -16.10
N ARG A 8 6.86 -1.55 -15.59
CA ARG A 8 5.95 -2.37 -14.77
C ARG A 8 5.84 -1.81 -13.35
N PRO A 9 4.64 -1.39 -12.92
CA PRO A 9 4.41 -0.88 -11.58
C PRO A 9 4.42 -2.00 -10.54
N GLN A 10 4.89 -1.69 -9.34
CA GLN A 10 4.87 -2.57 -8.17
C GLN A 10 3.90 -2.09 -7.10
N SER A 11 3.88 -0.79 -6.83
CA SER A 11 3.01 -0.15 -5.84
C SER A 11 2.76 1.30 -6.22
N ALA A 12 1.67 1.87 -5.69
CA ALA A 12 1.34 3.28 -5.90
C ALA A 12 0.73 3.88 -4.64
N LEU A 13 0.92 5.18 -4.47
CA LEU A 13 0.24 5.99 -3.47
C LEU A 13 -0.17 7.33 -4.07
N PHE A 14 -1.26 7.89 -3.59
CA PHE A 14 -1.64 9.26 -3.87
C PHE A 14 -1.24 10.17 -2.70
N ASP A 15 -0.53 11.26 -3.00
CA ASP A 15 -0.19 12.29 -2.03
C ASP A 15 -1.11 13.49 -2.18
N GLY A 16 -1.94 13.74 -1.16
CA GLY A 16 -2.97 14.79 -1.21
C GLY A 16 -2.40 16.21 -1.17
N ARG A 17 -1.23 16.43 -0.57
CA ARG A 17 -0.62 17.76 -0.49
C ARG A 17 -0.07 18.23 -1.83
N THR A 18 0.59 17.33 -2.54
CA THR A 18 1.16 17.64 -3.88
C THR A 18 0.18 17.37 -5.01
N ALA A 19 -0.96 16.72 -4.71
CA ALA A 19 -1.93 16.22 -5.69
C ALA A 19 -1.26 15.34 -6.76
N GLN A 20 -0.36 14.45 -6.34
CA GLN A 20 0.43 13.60 -7.20
C GLN A 20 0.23 12.11 -6.88
N LEU A 21 0.13 11.31 -7.93
CA LEU A 21 0.21 9.86 -7.84
C LEU A 21 1.68 9.44 -8.03
N ALA A 22 2.24 8.80 -7.01
CA ALA A 22 3.59 8.23 -7.04
C ALA A 22 3.52 6.72 -7.25
N ILE A 23 4.24 6.20 -8.24
CA ILE A 23 4.23 4.80 -8.65
C ILE A 23 5.66 4.27 -8.65
N VAL A 24 5.91 3.24 -7.86
CA VAL A 24 7.20 2.53 -7.88
C VAL A 24 7.22 1.59 -9.08
N THR A 25 8.27 1.70 -9.87
CA THR A 25 8.52 0.85 -11.01
C THR A 25 9.81 0.08 -10.81
N ALA A 26 9.76 -1.22 -11.11
CA ALA A 26 10.94 -2.08 -10.99
C ALA A 26 12.04 -1.64 -11.96
N GLY A 27 13.30 -1.81 -11.55
CA GLY A 27 14.42 -1.75 -12.47
C GLY A 27 14.40 -2.90 -13.49
N SER A 28 15.27 -2.85 -14.48
CA SER A 28 15.38 -3.86 -15.56
C SER A 28 15.75 -5.26 -15.04
N THR A 29 16.38 -5.33 -13.88
CA THR A 29 16.68 -6.56 -13.13
C THR A 29 16.34 -6.35 -11.65
N PRO A 30 16.21 -7.42 -10.82
CA PRO A 30 15.94 -7.29 -9.39
C PRO A 30 16.97 -6.45 -8.62
N ALA A 31 18.20 -6.37 -9.11
CA ALA A 31 19.27 -5.57 -8.51
C ALA A 31 19.41 -4.17 -9.12
N ALA A 32 18.72 -3.89 -10.21
CA ALA A 32 18.79 -2.59 -10.86
C ALA A 32 18.05 -1.52 -10.06
N PRO A 33 18.49 -0.25 -10.15
CA PRO A 33 17.78 0.86 -9.54
C PRO A 33 16.31 0.88 -9.95
N ALA A 34 15.43 1.16 -8.99
CA ALA A 34 14.02 1.40 -9.24
C ALA A 34 13.80 2.85 -9.64
N GLY A 35 12.67 3.14 -10.28
CA GLY A 35 12.19 4.49 -10.53
C GLY A 35 10.94 4.79 -9.71
N LEU A 36 10.75 6.05 -9.35
CA LEU A 36 9.48 6.54 -8.83
C LEU A 36 8.86 7.45 -9.91
N THR A 37 7.87 6.91 -10.62
CA THR A 37 7.11 7.70 -11.60
C THR A 37 6.06 8.54 -10.86
N VAL A 38 6.08 9.84 -11.09
CA VAL A 38 5.15 10.80 -10.47
C VAL A 38 4.25 11.39 -11.55
N LEU A 39 2.95 11.24 -11.36
CA LEU A 39 1.90 11.77 -12.23
C LEU A 39 1.15 12.88 -11.50
N GLY A 40 1.27 14.11 -12.00
CA GLY A 40 0.45 15.25 -11.57
C GLY A 40 -0.79 15.39 -12.46
N PHE A 41 -1.93 15.87 -11.87
CA PHE A 41 -3.18 16.01 -12.65
C PHE A 41 -3.19 17.23 -13.58
N GLN A 42 -2.49 18.29 -13.17
CA GLN A 42 -2.38 19.52 -13.96
C GLN A 42 -1.24 19.46 -14.99
N GLN A 43 -0.42 18.42 -14.94
CA GLN A 43 0.74 18.25 -15.85
C GLN A 43 0.46 17.08 -16.80
N THR A 44 0.60 17.32 -18.10
CA THR A 44 0.47 16.29 -19.14
C THR A 44 1.65 15.32 -19.16
N SER A 45 2.79 15.69 -18.55
CA SER A 45 4.02 14.89 -18.52
C SER A 45 4.17 14.13 -17.20
N GLN A 46 4.54 12.85 -17.31
CA GLN A 46 5.06 12.09 -16.17
C GLN A 46 6.50 12.52 -15.87
N ARG A 47 6.86 12.52 -14.60
CA ARG A 47 8.23 12.75 -14.15
C ARG A 47 8.74 11.47 -13.49
N VAL A 48 9.94 11.05 -13.84
CA VAL A 48 10.60 9.91 -13.18
C VAL A 48 11.66 10.47 -12.23
N ILE A 49 11.63 9.99 -10.99
CA ILE A 49 12.64 10.25 -9.97
C ILE A 49 13.49 8.99 -9.86
N ASP A 50 14.74 9.09 -10.25
CA ASP A 50 15.69 7.98 -10.15
C ASP A 50 16.02 7.70 -8.68
N LEU A 51 15.91 6.43 -8.29
CA LEU A 51 16.32 5.97 -6.96
C LEU A 51 17.74 5.41 -7.04
N PRO A 52 18.56 5.62 -5.99
CA PRO A 52 19.94 5.13 -6.00
C PRO A 52 20.09 3.60 -5.81
N GLY A 53 18.99 2.85 -5.92
CA GLY A 53 18.97 1.40 -5.81
C GLY A 53 17.57 0.81 -5.95
N PRO A 54 17.44 -0.52 -5.81
CA PRO A 54 16.13 -1.19 -5.84
C PRO A 54 15.25 -0.72 -4.67
N ALA A 55 13.94 -0.70 -4.90
CA ALA A 55 12.92 -0.41 -3.88
C ALA A 55 11.88 -1.53 -3.86
N THR A 56 11.35 -1.85 -2.68
CA THR A 56 10.45 -2.98 -2.48
C THR A 56 9.07 -2.58 -1.94
N GLY A 57 9.01 -1.68 -0.99
CA GLY A 57 7.77 -1.17 -0.39
C GLY A 57 7.64 0.33 -0.57
N LEU A 58 6.43 0.85 -0.48
CA LEU A 58 6.12 2.27 -0.62
C LEU A 58 5.09 2.68 0.43
N THR A 59 5.35 3.80 1.11
CA THR A 59 4.37 4.52 1.95
C THR A 59 4.59 6.02 1.82
N GLY A 60 3.68 6.82 2.33
CA GLY A 60 3.78 8.28 2.34
C GLY A 60 3.36 8.89 3.67
N ASP A 61 3.65 10.18 3.85
CA ASP A 61 3.18 10.96 5.00
C ASP A 61 1.96 11.81 4.67
N HIS A 62 1.45 11.72 3.44
CA HIS A 62 0.40 12.58 2.88
C HIS A 62 0.77 14.09 2.92
N GLY A 63 2.03 14.39 3.20
CA GLY A 63 2.61 15.72 3.34
C GLY A 63 3.65 16.05 2.26
N GLY A 64 3.69 15.29 1.17
CA GLY A 64 4.61 15.48 0.06
C GLY A 64 5.87 14.62 0.11
N THR A 65 5.96 13.69 1.07
CA THR A 65 7.12 12.80 1.22
C THR A 65 6.71 11.34 1.01
N ALA A 66 7.42 10.65 0.14
CA ALA A 66 7.32 9.19 -0.01
C ALA A 66 8.53 8.50 0.65
N TYR A 67 8.28 7.31 1.20
CA TYR A 67 9.28 6.46 1.85
C TYR A 67 9.28 5.10 1.16
N LEU A 68 10.45 4.61 0.78
CA LEU A 68 10.59 3.34 0.08
C LEU A 68 11.62 2.46 0.75
N SER A 69 11.24 1.22 1.06
CA SER A 69 12.18 0.24 1.63
C SER A 69 13.18 -0.24 0.58
N THR A 70 14.41 -0.46 1.04
CA THR A 70 15.51 -1.05 0.26
C THR A 70 16.40 -1.87 1.17
N ARG A 71 17.32 -2.65 0.61
CA ARG A 71 18.31 -3.38 1.39
C ARG A 71 19.15 -2.43 2.25
N GLY A 72 19.25 -2.70 3.53
CA GLY A 72 20.05 -1.93 4.49
C GLY A 72 19.45 -0.58 4.91
N GLY A 73 18.21 -0.24 4.48
CA GLY A 73 17.62 1.05 4.82
C GLY A 73 16.37 1.41 4.01
N TYR A 74 16.20 2.68 3.76
CA TYR A 74 15.07 3.20 3.00
C TYR A 74 15.43 4.50 2.27
N PHE A 75 14.64 4.85 1.27
CA PHE A 75 14.70 6.15 0.60
C PHE A 75 13.63 7.09 1.14
N VAL A 76 13.98 8.36 1.29
CA VAL A 76 13.06 9.47 1.56
C VAL A 76 13.02 10.33 0.30
N VAL A 77 11.84 10.50 -0.27
CA VAL A 77 11.65 11.20 -1.54
C VAL A 77 10.74 12.41 -1.33
N ASP A 78 11.26 13.59 -1.59
CA ASP A 78 10.46 14.80 -1.73
C ASP A 78 9.79 14.77 -3.12
N LEU A 79 8.48 14.57 -3.12
CA LEU A 79 7.69 14.43 -4.35
C LEU A 79 7.65 15.75 -5.15
N ALA A 80 7.64 16.90 -4.49
CA ALA A 80 7.62 18.19 -5.16
C ALA A 80 8.98 18.53 -5.78
N ALA A 81 10.06 18.38 -5.01
CA ALA A 81 11.41 18.67 -5.48
C ALA A 81 11.97 17.59 -6.42
N GLY A 82 11.44 16.37 -6.38
CA GLY A 82 11.94 15.23 -7.15
C GLY A 82 13.31 14.75 -6.66
N ARG A 83 13.58 14.84 -5.37
CA ARG A 83 14.86 14.48 -4.77
C ARG A 83 14.71 13.27 -3.85
N ALA A 84 15.53 12.26 -4.09
CA ALA A 84 15.63 11.07 -3.26
C ALA A 84 16.89 11.09 -2.39
N VAL A 85 16.76 10.75 -1.11
CA VAL A 85 17.87 10.61 -0.17
C VAL A 85 17.78 9.22 0.46
N ARG A 86 18.93 8.51 0.52
CA ARG A 86 19.00 7.22 1.21
C ARG A 86 19.29 7.41 2.69
N VAL A 87 18.53 6.71 3.53
CA VAL A 87 18.76 6.58 4.96
C VAL A 87 19.18 5.15 5.26
N SER A 88 20.39 4.96 5.79
CA SER A 88 20.90 3.65 6.21
C SER A 88 20.46 3.35 7.64
N VAL A 89 20.07 2.10 7.90
CA VAL A 89 19.76 1.60 9.24
C VAL A 89 21.01 0.96 9.81
N ARG A 90 21.47 1.46 10.96
CA ARG A 90 22.66 0.96 11.64
C ARG A 90 22.49 -0.51 12.03
N ASP A 91 23.55 -1.30 11.86
CA ASP A 91 23.60 -2.74 12.15
C ASP A 91 22.55 -3.56 11.37
N ALA A 92 22.12 -3.06 10.18
CA ALA A 92 21.18 -3.71 9.31
C ALA A 92 21.56 -3.62 7.82
N GLU A 93 22.83 -3.38 7.51
CA GLU A 93 23.35 -3.12 6.15
C GLU A 93 23.01 -4.25 5.15
N ASN A 94 22.91 -5.48 5.66
CA ASN A 94 22.61 -6.67 4.87
C ASN A 94 21.17 -7.15 4.97
N VAL A 95 20.29 -6.43 5.70
CA VAL A 95 18.89 -6.81 5.86
C VAL A 95 18.10 -6.45 4.60
N ASP A 96 17.35 -7.42 4.08
CA ASP A 96 16.41 -7.19 2.99
C ASP A 96 15.08 -6.69 3.57
N PHE A 97 14.86 -5.38 3.48
CA PHE A 97 13.60 -4.78 3.90
C PHE A 97 12.57 -4.91 2.77
N THR A 98 11.50 -5.62 3.05
CA THR A 98 10.43 -5.99 2.09
C THR A 98 9.23 -5.07 2.15
N ALA A 99 9.03 -4.40 3.29
CA ALA A 99 7.87 -3.52 3.53
C ALA A 99 8.28 -2.30 4.36
N ILE A 100 7.48 -1.24 4.25
CA ILE A 100 7.66 0.00 4.99
C ILE A 100 6.30 0.63 5.31
N THR A 101 6.18 1.19 6.50
CA THR A 101 5.06 2.07 6.85
C THR A 101 5.54 3.19 7.77
N ARG A 102 4.71 4.23 7.93
CA ARG A 102 4.98 5.36 8.82
C ARG A 102 3.84 5.52 9.81
N ARG A 103 4.16 5.63 11.10
CA ARG A 103 3.23 5.85 12.19
C ARG A 103 2.84 7.33 12.29
N SER A 104 1.74 7.63 12.96
CA SER A 104 1.28 9.02 13.21
C SER A 104 2.28 9.85 14.03
N ASP A 105 3.06 9.20 14.92
CA ASP A 105 4.13 9.85 15.69
C ASP A 105 5.40 10.12 14.86
N GLY A 106 5.37 9.80 13.58
CA GLY A 106 6.47 9.99 12.64
C GLY A 106 7.51 8.88 12.62
N ALA A 107 7.39 7.85 13.44
CA ALA A 107 8.29 6.71 13.40
C ALA A 107 8.14 5.93 12.07
N VAL A 108 9.28 5.55 11.49
CA VAL A 108 9.35 4.68 10.33
C VAL A 108 9.48 3.23 10.80
N VAL A 109 8.66 2.35 10.25
CA VAL A 109 8.70 0.92 10.54
C VAL A 109 9.01 0.17 9.26
N LEU A 110 10.12 -0.58 9.28
CA LEU A 110 10.58 -1.44 8.19
C LEU A 110 10.31 -2.89 8.55
N GLY A 111 9.81 -3.65 7.61
CA GLY A 111 9.65 -5.09 7.72
C GLY A 111 10.70 -5.82 6.90
N SER A 112 11.24 -6.92 7.41
CA SER A 112 12.28 -7.68 6.75
C SER A 112 11.81 -9.05 6.27
N ALA A 113 12.55 -9.60 5.33
CA ALA A 113 12.30 -10.94 4.77
C ALA A 113 12.39 -12.06 5.81
N ASP A 114 13.09 -11.85 6.92
CA ASP A 114 13.21 -12.83 8.01
C ASP A 114 12.09 -12.70 9.07
N GLY A 115 11.13 -11.77 8.88
CA GLY A 115 9.99 -11.57 9.78
C GLY A 115 10.27 -10.66 10.97
N THR A 116 11.31 -9.85 10.93
CA THR A 116 11.66 -8.87 11.96
C THR A 116 11.20 -7.47 11.56
N LEU A 117 10.64 -6.72 12.50
CA LEU A 117 10.39 -5.30 12.36
C LEU A 117 11.54 -4.47 12.93
N TYR A 118 11.81 -3.37 12.25
CA TYR A 118 12.78 -2.35 12.64
C TYR A 118 12.07 -1.02 12.76
N THR A 119 11.89 -0.55 14.00
CA THR A 119 11.18 0.71 14.29
C THR A 119 12.19 1.80 14.59
N LEU A 120 12.19 2.86 13.77
CA LEU A 120 13.04 4.02 13.91
C LEU A 120 12.22 5.23 14.37
N SER A 121 12.62 5.86 15.45
CA SER A 121 12.10 7.18 15.84
C SER A 121 12.44 8.22 14.76
N PRO A 122 11.70 9.33 14.65
CA PRO A 122 12.01 10.39 13.69
C PRO A 122 13.48 10.83 13.76
N GLY A 123 14.18 10.79 12.62
CA GLY A 123 15.60 11.17 12.52
C GLY A 123 16.60 10.15 13.08
N ALA A 124 16.16 9.04 13.66
CA ALA A 124 17.07 8.01 14.17
C ALA A 124 17.60 7.12 13.04
N THR A 125 18.83 6.62 13.23
CA THR A 125 19.44 5.59 12.37
C THR A 125 19.54 4.24 13.07
N HIS A 126 19.34 4.20 14.39
CA HIS A 126 19.29 2.96 15.17
C HIS A 126 17.83 2.55 15.38
N ALA A 127 17.51 1.29 15.07
CA ALA A 127 16.16 0.76 15.15
C ALA A 127 15.96 -0.14 16.39
N ASN A 128 14.78 -0.04 17.00
CA ASN A 128 14.29 -1.10 17.88
C ASN A 128 13.83 -2.28 17.03
N ARG A 129 14.24 -3.51 17.41
CA ARG A 129 13.95 -4.73 16.65
C ARG A 129 12.92 -5.58 17.38
N THR A 130 11.90 -6.03 16.64
CA THR A 130 10.85 -6.92 17.18
C THR A 130 10.63 -8.06 16.20
N ARG A 131 10.86 -9.32 16.63
CA ARG A 131 10.54 -10.49 15.82
C ARG A 131 9.02 -10.72 15.87
N VAL A 132 8.36 -10.88 14.70
CA VAL A 132 6.91 -10.97 14.63
C VAL A 132 6.44 -12.26 13.97
N ASN A 133 6.83 -12.49 12.72
CA ASN A 133 6.33 -13.56 11.87
C ASN A 133 7.49 -14.33 11.20
N ALA A 134 7.16 -15.16 10.20
CA ALA A 134 8.17 -15.81 9.36
C ALA A 134 8.68 -14.85 8.28
N HIS A 135 7.81 -13.99 7.76
CA HIS A 135 8.10 -12.99 6.73
C HIS A 135 7.23 -11.75 6.94
N VAL A 136 7.70 -10.58 6.53
CA VAL A 136 6.90 -9.36 6.46
C VAL A 136 6.67 -9.01 5.00
N ASP A 137 5.48 -9.27 4.48
CA ASP A 137 5.12 -8.96 3.09
C ASP A 137 4.57 -7.56 2.91
N SER A 138 3.81 -7.08 3.90
CA SER A 138 3.20 -5.75 3.87
C SER A 138 3.03 -5.20 5.27
N LEU A 139 3.08 -3.88 5.38
CA LEU A 139 2.85 -3.11 6.60
C LEU A 139 1.78 -2.05 6.35
N ALA A 140 0.90 -1.86 7.33
CA ALA A 140 -0.05 -0.76 7.34
C ALA A 140 -0.13 -0.16 8.76
N ALA A 141 -0.21 1.17 8.87
CA ALA A 141 -0.32 1.85 10.16
C ALA A 141 -1.70 2.48 10.32
N GLN A 142 -2.33 2.22 11.47
CA GLN A 142 -3.50 2.94 11.97
C GLN A 142 -3.09 3.70 13.23
N GLY A 143 -2.91 5.01 13.10
CA GLY A 143 -2.32 5.80 14.17
C GLY A 143 -0.89 5.31 14.46
N ASN A 144 -0.65 4.87 15.69
CA ASN A 144 0.64 4.33 16.13
C ASN A 144 0.67 2.80 16.22
N ILE A 145 -0.43 2.12 15.87
CA ILE A 145 -0.48 0.66 15.78
C ILE A 145 -0.09 0.26 14.35
N VAL A 146 0.81 -0.71 14.24
CA VAL A 146 1.24 -1.26 12.96
C VAL A 146 0.67 -2.66 12.78
N ALA A 147 0.08 -2.91 11.62
CA ALA A 147 -0.33 -4.24 11.20
C ALA A 147 0.72 -4.83 10.24
N VAL A 148 1.00 -6.10 10.43
CA VAL A 148 1.94 -6.91 9.64
C VAL A 148 1.15 -7.97 8.90
N LEU A 149 1.27 -8.02 7.59
CA LEU A 149 0.78 -9.12 6.76
C LEU A 149 1.91 -10.08 6.46
N ASP A 150 1.72 -11.36 6.80
CA ASP A 150 2.52 -12.49 6.33
C ASP A 150 1.65 -13.30 5.36
N ARG A 151 1.99 -13.27 4.07
CA ARG A 151 1.24 -13.96 3.01
C ARG A 151 1.40 -15.47 3.09
N GLY A 152 2.59 -15.92 3.50
CA GLY A 152 2.89 -17.35 3.63
C GLY A 152 2.06 -18.00 4.73
N GLN A 153 1.90 -17.32 5.86
CA GLN A 153 1.05 -17.75 6.96
C GLN A 153 -0.41 -17.32 6.81
N THR A 154 -0.70 -16.45 5.84
CA THR A 154 -2.01 -15.81 5.64
C THR A 154 -2.55 -15.23 6.96
N SER A 155 -1.72 -14.42 7.63
CA SER A 155 -2.01 -13.84 8.94
C SER A 155 -1.79 -12.34 8.97
N VAL A 156 -2.59 -11.65 9.78
CA VAL A 156 -2.41 -10.26 10.18
C VAL A 156 -2.06 -10.23 11.66
N THR A 157 -0.95 -9.58 12.01
CA THR A 157 -0.47 -9.40 13.39
C THR A 157 -0.34 -7.92 13.71
N THR A 158 -0.83 -7.46 14.85
CA THR A 158 -0.66 -6.07 15.29
C THR A 158 0.54 -5.89 16.20
N ILE A 159 1.15 -4.71 16.09
CA ILE A 159 2.23 -4.24 16.96
C ILE A 159 1.77 -2.94 17.59
N GLY A 160 1.76 -2.89 18.91
CA GLY A 160 1.37 -1.72 19.66
C GLY A 160 2.31 -0.53 19.50
N ALA A 161 1.88 0.64 19.95
CA ALA A 161 2.71 1.84 19.98
C ALA A 161 4.00 1.66 20.80
N ASP A 162 3.96 0.79 21.81
CA ASP A 162 5.09 0.40 22.68
C ASP A 162 6.04 -0.62 22.02
N GLY A 163 5.79 -1.03 20.78
CA GLY A 163 6.58 -1.99 20.02
C GLY A 163 6.34 -3.45 20.39
N LYS A 164 5.36 -3.74 21.28
CA LYS A 164 5.03 -5.13 21.63
C LYS A 164 4.15 -5.79 20.59
N VAL A 165 4.38 -7.09 20.38
CA VAL A 165 3.53 -7.93 19.56
C VAL A 165 2.18 -8.08 20.23
N GLY A 166 1.13 -7.70 19.53
CA GLY A 166 -0.25 -7.84 19.98
C GLY A 166 -0.90 -9.14 19.48
N GLN A 167 -2.12 -9.02 19.03
CA GLN A 167 -2.90 -10.15 18.52
C GLN A 167 -2.50 -10.52 17.09
N SER A 168 -2.65 -11.80 16.77
CA SER A 168 -2.49 -12.34 15.42
C SER A 168 -3.75 -13.10 15.02
N LEU A 169 -4.28 -12.80 13.84
CA LEU A 169 -5.46 -13.47 13.29
C LEU A 169 -5.17 -13.99 11.88
N ARG A 170 -5.82 -15.08 11.54
CA ARG A 170 -5.82 -15.60 10.18
C ARG A 170 -6.57 -14.63 9.24
N ALA A 171 -6.01 -14.37 8.08
CA ALA A 171 -6.57 -13.51 7.04
C ALA A 171 -7.00 -14.34 5.81
N GLY A 172 -8.01 -15.17 5.97
CA GLY A 172 -8.55 -15.99 4.91
C GLY A 172 -7.67 -17.18 4.52
N GLN A 173 -7.66 -17.53 3.23
CA GLN A 173 -6.94 -18.68 2.67
C GLN A 173 -5.66 -18.30 1.92
N GLY A 174 -5.54 -17.05 1.50
CA GLY A 174 -4.39 -16.55 0.74
C GLY A 174 -4.45 -15.03 0.62
N ALA A 175 -4.29 -14.35 1.77
CA ALA A 175 -4.23 -12.89 1.82
C ALA A 175 -3.07 -12.35 0.99
N THR A 176 -3.31 -11.30 0.21
CA THR A 176 -2.32 -10.76 -0.74
C THR A 176 -2.00 -9.29 -0.53
N THR A 177 -3.01 -8.46 -0.29
CA THR A 177 -2.81 -7.01 -0.12
C THR A 177 -3.51 -6.55 1.15
N MET A 178 -2.85 -5.67 1.89
CA MET A 178 -3.37 -5.06 3.11
C MET A 178 -3.11 -3.56 3.07
N VAL A 179 -4.13 -2.78 3.43
CA VAL A 179 -4.02 -1.31 3.56
C VAL A 179 -4.74 -0.83 4.82
N ALA A 180 -4.29 0.29 5.35
CA ALA A 180 -5.05 1.07 6.32
C ALA A 180 -6.17 1.84 5.61
N ASP A 181 -7.33 1.93 6.25
CA ASP A 181 -8.52 2.60 5.75
C ASP A 181 -8.73 3.91 6.55
N PRO A 182 -9.09 5.02 5.92
CA PRO A 182 -9.40 6.27 6.63
C PRO A 182 -10.48 6.15 7.72
N ALA A 183 -11.34 5.13 7.67
CA ALA A 183 -12.32 4.83 8.71
C ALA A 183 -11.77 4.03 9.91
N GLY A 184 -10.44 3.89 10.04
CA GLY A 184 -9.80 3.26 11.19
C GLY A 184 -9.77 1.72 11.14
N ARG A 185 -9.90 1.13 9.95
CA ARG A 185 -9.88 -0.32 9.72
C ARG A 185 -8.63 -0.74 8.95
N LEU A 186 -8.37 -2.04 8.93
CA LEU A 186 -7.50 -2.67 7.93
C LEU A 186 -8.38 -3.39 6.91
N LEU A 187 -8.11 -3.14 5.65
CA LEU A 187 -8.72 -3.85 4.53
C LEU A 187 -7.71 -4.83 3.96
N VAL A 188 -8.12 -6.08 3.81
CA VAL A 188 -7.27 -7.16 3.30
C VAL A 188 -8.00 -7.88 2.17
N THR A 189 -7.33 -8.10 1.05
CA THR A 189 -7.84 -9.00 0.01
C THR A 189 -7.32 -10.41 0.22
N ASP A 190 -8.22 -11.36 0.33
CA ASP A 190 -7.94 -12.79 0.27
C ASP A 190 -8.17 -13.27 -1.16
N THR A 191 -7.14 -13.20 -1.99
CA THR A 191 -7.23 -13.55 -3.42
C THR A 191 -7.62 -14.99 -3.63
N ARG A 192 -7.07 -15.91 -2.83
CA ARG A 192 -7.34 -17.36 -2.96
C ARG A 192 -8.71 -17.73 -2.42
N GLY A 193 -9.13 -17.12 -1.30
CA GLY A 193 -10.44 -17.35 -0.71
C GLY A 193 -11.56 -16.54 -1.36
N GLY A 194 -11.23 -15.59 -2.26
CA GLY A 194 -12.22 -14.75 -2.94
C GLY A 194 -12.97 -13.84 -1.99
N GLN A 195 -12.26 -13.10 -1.12
CA GLN A 195 -12.90 -12.28 -0.10
C GLN A 195 -12.23 -10.91 0.09
N LEU A 196 -13.05 -9.93 0.48
CA LEU A 196 -12.62 -8.71 1.16
C LEU A 196 -12.80 -8.92 2.66
N LEU A 197 -11.73 -8.73 3.42
CA LEU A 197 -11.72 -8.82 4.88
C LEU A 197 -11.50 -7.43 5.47
N ALA A 198 -12.32 -7.04 6.46
CA ALA A 198 -12.15 -5.80 7.20
C ALA A 198 -11.90 -6.12 8.68
N PHE A 199 -10.73 -5.66 9.18
CA PHE A 199 -10.35 -5.85 10.58
C PHE A 199 -10.44 -4.54 11.36
N GLY A 200 -10.90 -4.63 12.63
CA GLY A 200 -10.60 -3.63 13.64
C GLY A 200 -9.16 -3.79 14.11
N VAL A 201 -8.54 -2.74 14.60
CA VAL A 201 -7.10 -2.71 14.92
C VAL A 201 -6.83 -2.86 16.42
N ASP A 202 -7.69 -2.29 17.24
CA ASP A 202 -7.57 -2.31 18.70
C ASP A 202 -8.95 -2.54 19.34
N PRO A 203 -9.24 -3.74 19.81
CA PRO A 203 -8.49 -4.98 19.58
C PRO A 203 -8.53 -5.44 18.11
N LEU A 204 -7.55 -6.26 17.71
CA LEU A 204 -7.56 -6.87 16.39
C LEU A 204 -8.69 -7.88 16.32
N LEU A 205 -9.68 -7.62 15.48
CA LEU A 205 -10.78 -8.54 15.21
C LEU A 205 -11.23 -8.48 13.77
N LEU A 206 -11.60 -9.63 13.21
CA LEU A 206 -12.27 -9.69 11.91
C LEU A 206 -13.71 -9.19 12.09
N ARG A 207 -14.01 -8.02 11.55
CA ARG A 207 -15.34 -7.40 11.61
C ARG A 207 -16.24 -7.83 10.47
N GLN A 208 -15.67 -7.96 9.28
CA GLN A 208 -16.41 -8.30 8.07
C GLN A 208 -15.57 -9.23 7.19
N ALA A 209 -16.20 -10.25 6.63
CA ALA A 209 -15.68 -11.07 5.54
C ALA A 209 -16.76 -11.13 4.47
N TYR A 210 -16.45 -10.66 3.27
CA TYR A 210 -17.41 -10.54 2.18
C TYR A 210 -16.87 -11.20 0.91
N PRO A 211 -17.66 -12.07 0.25
CA PRO A 211 -17.24 -12.70 -0.98
C PRO A 211 -17.03 -11.65 -2.09
N VAL A 212 -15.87 -11.67 -2.70
CA VAL A 212 -15.50 -10.91 -3.89
C VAL A 212 -14.94 -11.90 -4.88
N ALA A 213 -15.67 -12.11 -5.97
CA ALA A 213 -15.30 -13.10 -6.97
C ALA A 213 -14.06 -12.64 -7.78
N GLN A 214 -13.61 -13.47 -8.73
CA GLN A 214 -12.67 -13.10 -9.78
C GLN A 214 -11.32 -12.57 -9.28
N SER A 215 -10.75 -13.23 -8.26
CA SER A 215 -9.40 -12.94 -7.73
C SER A 215 -9.23 -11.51 -7.23
N PRO A 216 -9.86 -11.13 -6.09
CA PRO A 216 -9.63 -9.83 -5.49
C PRO A 216 -8.16 -9.64 -5.14
N TYR A 217 -7.56 -8.50 -5.55
CA TYR A 217 -6.13 -8.25 -5.34
C TYR A 217 -5.84 -6.84 -4.84
N GLY A 218 -6.00 -5.82 -5.68
CA GLY A 218 -5.80 -4.43 -5.30
C GLY A 218 -6.91 -3.98 -4.35
N VAL A 219 -6.53 -3.25 -3.31
CA VAL A 219 -7.47 -2.65 -2.36
C VAL A 219 -6.99 -1.27 -1.94
N VAL A 220 -7.92 -0.34 -1.77
CA VAL A 220 -7.68 0.96 -1.17
C VAL A 220 -8.94 1.44 -0.44
N GLY A 221 -8.76 2.06 0.72
CA GLY A 221 -9.84 2.73 1.44
C GLY A 221 -10.03 4.18 0.97
N SER A 222 -11.25 4.65 1.04
CA SER A 222 -11.61 6.06 0.94
C SER A 222 -12.57 6.41 2.08
N ARG A 223 -12.88 7.68 2.29
CA ARG A 223 -13.80 8.10 3.37
C ARG A 223 -15.18 7.44 3.29
N GLY A 224 -15.65 7.09 2.11
CA GLY A 224 -16.98 6.52 1.90
C GLY A 224 -17.00 5.05 1.48
N LEU A 225 -16.00 4.59 0.74
CA LEU A 225 -15.99 3.27 0.12
C LEU A 225 -14.65 2.55 0.31
N ALA A 226 -14.73 1.23 0.41
CA ALA A 226 -13.59 0.35 0.19
C ALA A 226 -13.58 -0.09 -1.27
N TRP A 227 -12.48 0.15 -1.97
CA TRP A 227 -12.30 -0.19 -3.37
C TRP A 227 -11.51 -1.47 -3.50
N VAL A 228 -12.03 -2.41 -4.28
CA VAL A 228 -11.39 -3.72 -4.49
C VAL A 228 -11.35 -4.01 -5.98
N SER A 229 -10.22 -4.48 -6.49
CA SER A 229 -10.13 -4.96 -7.86
C SER A 229 -10.45 -6.46 -7.95
N GLU A 230 -11.30 -6.84 -8.88
CA GLU A 230 -11.49 -8.19 -9.39
C GLU A 230 -10.51 -8.39 -10.55
N THR A 231 -9.29 -8.81 -10.24
CA THR A 231 -8.16 -8.72 -11.18
C THR A 231 -8.33 -9.61 -12.40
N SER A 232 -8.92 -10.80 -12.27
CA SER A 232 -9.14 -11.70 -13.40
C SER A 232 -10.29 -11.24 -14.33
N ALA A 233 -11.18 -10.37 -13.82
CA ALA A 233 -12.28 -9.80 -14.61
C ALA A 233 -11.96 -8.40 -15.17
N ASN A 234 -10.84 -7.79 -14.74
CA ASN A 234 -10.51 -6.40 -15.05
C ASN A 234 -11.61 -5.42 -14.65
N ILE A 235 -12.03 -5.52 -13.40
CA ILE A 235 -13.09 -4.71 -12.79
C ILE A 235 -12.58 -4.15 -11.46
N VAL A 236 -13.07 -2.97 -11.06
CA VAL A 236 -12.96 -2.43 -9.71
C VAL A 236 -14.35 -2.15 -9.16
N ILE A 237 -14.54 -2.45 -7.88
CA ILE A 237 -15.81 -2.29 -7.18
C ILE A 237 -15.59 -1.43 -5.94
N GLY A 238 -16.51 -0.49 -5.71
CA GLY A 238 -16.60 0.28 -4.48
C GLY A 238 -17.68 -0.27 -3.56
N TYR A 239 -17.29 -0.73 -2.38
CA TYR A 239 -18.18 -1.25 -1.33
C TYR A 239 -18.36 -0.24 -0.20
N ASP A 240 -19.62 -0.01 0.18
CA ASP A 240 -19.97 0.65 1.42
C ASP A 240 -19.94 -0.37 2.56
N LEU A 241 -19.09 -0.12 3.55
CA LEU A 241 -18.91 -1.00 4.71
C LEU A 241 -19.59 -0.45 5.99
N SER A 242 -20.38 0.61 5.89
CA SER A 242 -20.93 1.31 7.06
C SER A 242 -22.00 0.51 7.79
N THR A 243 -22.74 -0.34 7.10
CA THR A 243 -23.89 -1.09 7.65
C THR A 243 -23.54 -2.45 8.24
N GLY A 244 -22.26 -2.81 8.32
CA GLY A 244 -21.81 -4.12 8.79
C GLY A 244 -21.84 -5.21 7.71
N ILE A 245 -22.70 -5.10 6.70
CA ILE A 245 -22.71 -5.95 5.51
C ILE A 245 -22.22 -5.09 4.34
N PRO A 246 -21.10 -5.46 3.69
CA PRO A 246 -20.60 -4.73 2.54
C PRO A 246 -21.63 -4.66 1.43
N LEU A 247 -21.93 -3.44 0.95
CA LEU A 247 -22.87 -3.19 -0.10
C LEU A 247 -22.16 -2.61 -1.33
N GLU A 248 -22.23 -3.30 -2.47
CA GLU A 248 -21.72 -2.78 -3.73
C GLU A 248 -22.49 -1.50 -4.11
N LYS A 249 -21.78 -0.40 -4.30
CA LYS A 249 -22.32 0.89 -4.70
C LYS A 249 -22.03 1.20 -6.16
N VAL A 250 -20.83 0.90 -6.59
CA VAL A 250 -20.33 1.24 -7.93
C VAL A 250 -19.39 0.16 -8.45
N ARG A 251 -19.40 0.00 -9.78
CA ARG A 251 -18.56 -0.97 -10.49
C ARG A 251 -18.06 -0.36 -11.80
N TYR A 252 -16.77 -0.52 -12.09
CA TYR A 252 -16.15 0.00 -13.32
C TYR A 252 -15.29 -1.07 -14.00
N PRO A 253 -15.35 -1.16 -15.35
CA PRO A 253 -14.35 -1.88 -16.11
C PRO A 253 -13.02 -1.13 -16.04
N THR A 254 -11.91 -1.88 -16.00
CA THR A 254 -10.58 -1.32 -15.80
C THR A 254 -9.60 -1.73 -16.89
N VAL A 255 -8.40 -1.14 -16.84
CA VAL A 255 -7.19 -1.65 -17.51
C VAL A 255 -6.93 -3.10 -17.08
N GLN A 256 -6.17 -3.84 -17.90
CA GLN A 256 -5.84 -5.23 -17.60
C GLN A 256 -5.04 -5.36 -16.31
N GLN A 257 -5.34 -6.42 -15.54
CA GLN A 257 -4.71 -6.72 -14.25
C GLN A 257 -4.62 -5.50 -13.33
N PRO A 258 -5.74 -5.02 -12.81
CA PRO A 258 -5.79 -3.87 -11.90
C PRO A 258 -5.23 -4.24 -10.52
N ASN A 259 -3.89 -4.39 -10.42
CA ASN A 259 -3.24 -4.93 -9.23
C ASN A 259 -3.03 -3.89 -8.13
N THR A 260 -3.00 -2.61 -8.48
CA THR A 260 -2.70 -1.54 -7.51
C THR A 260 -3.74 -0.44 -7.65
N LEU A 261 -4.22 0.02 -6.50
CA LEU A 261 -5.22 1.10 -6.41
C LEU A 261 -4.67 2.23 -5.54
N ALA A 262 -5.01 3.47 -5.89
CA ALA A 262 -4.82 4.63 -5.03
C ALA A 262 -6.04 5.54 -5.15
N PHE A 263 -6.32 6.34 -4.12
CA PHE A 263 -7.51 7.19 -4.08
C PHE A 263 -7.17 8.61 -3.61
N ASP A 264 -7.74 9.60 -4.29
CA ASP A 264 -7.76 10.99 -3.88
C ASP A 264 -9.11 11.32 -3.25
N ASP A 265 -9.14 11.41 -1.91
CA ASP A 265 -10.36 11.73 -1.17
C ASP A 265 -10.84 13.17 -1.39
N THR A 266 -9.98 14.06 -1.88
CA THR A 266 -10.33 15.47 -2.13
C THR A 266 -11.06 15.63 -3.45
N ALA A 267 -10.55 15.02 -4.51
CA ALA A 267 -11.16 15.06 -5.84
C ALA A 267 -12.16 13.92 -6.07
N GLY A 268 -12.23 12.92 -5.17
CA GLY A 268 -13.04 11.71 -5.36
C GLY A 268 -12.56 10.85 -6.52
N THR A 269 -11.25 10.85 -6.78
CA THR A 269 -10.65 10.20 -7.95
C THR A 269 -9.98 8.90 -7.58
N LEU A 270 -10.37 7.81 -8.26
CA LEU A 270 -9.75 6.50 -8.15
C LEU A 270 -8.72 6.30 -9.27
N TYR A 271 -7.54 5.87 -8.87
CA TYR A 271 -6.44 5.47 -9.75
C TYR A 271 -6.32 3.97 -9.76
N VAL A 272 -6.39 3.39 -10.95
CA VAL A 272 -6.26 1.95 -11.16
C VAL A 272 -5.01 1.70 -12.01
N VAL A 273 -4.02 1.05 -11.40
CA VAL A 273 -2.71 0.82 -12.03
C VAL A 273 -2.63 -0.62 -12.52
N SER A 274 -2.34 -0.78 -13.80
CA SER A 274 -2.25 -2.08 -14.47
C SER A 274 -0.95 -2.81 -14.10
N GLY A 275 -1.04 -4.02 -13.57
CA GLY A 275 0.12 -4.90 -13.38
C GLY A 275 0.68 -5.48 -14.69
N ALA A 276 -0.09 -5.40 -15.79
CA ALA A 276 0.29 -5.92 -17.13
C ALA A 276 0.90 -4.84 -18.05
N GLY A 277 1.14 -3.62 -17.56
CA GLY A 277 1.66 -2.53 -18.38
C GLY A 277 0.60 -1.75 -19.17
N GLY A 278 -0.68 -1.94 -18.88
CA GLY A 278 -1.80 -1.20 -19.52
C GLY A 278 -1.94 0.26 -19.05
N GLY A 279 -1.00 0.79 -18.26
CA GLY A 279 -0.99 2.17 -17.80
C GLY A 279 -1.80 2.40 -16.52
N VAL A 280 -2.17 3.65 -16.30
CA VAL A 280 -3.00 4.12 -15.16
C VAL A 280 -4.34 4.59 -15.68
N GLN A 281 -5.40 3.94 -15.26
CA GLN A 281 -6.75 4.44 -15.48
C GLN A 281 -7.15 5.41 -14.37
N VAL A 282 -7.67 6.56 -14.78
CA VAL A 282 -8.17 7.60 -13.90
C VAL A 282 -9.69 7.61 -13.98
N ILE A 283 -10.36 7.43 -12.84
CA ILE A 283 -11.81 7.45 -12.70
C ILE A 283 -12.18 8.60 -11.77
N GLU A 284 -12.58 9.71 -12.36
CA GLU A 284 -12.98 10.90 -11.62
C GLU A 284 -14.38 10.71 -11.02
N HIS A 285 -14.62 11.33 -9.85
CA HIS A 285 -15.89 11.23 -9.11
C HIS A 285 -16.37 9.77 -8.93
N ALA A 286 -15.41 8.88 -8.65
CA ALA A 286 -15.61 7.44 -8.68
C ALA A 286 -16.76 6.95 -7.77
N ALA A 287 -17.01 7.61 -6.64
CA ALA A 287 -18.07 7.23 -5.71
C ALA A 287 -19.50 7.57 -6.20
N MET A 288 -19.61 8.41 -7.23
CA MET A 288 -20.94 8.83 -7.73
C MET A 288 -21.57 7.88 -8.76
N GLY A 289 -20.81 6.90 -9.23
CA GLY A 289 -21.22 6.04 -10.34
C GLY A 289 -21.19 6.78 -11.70
N ARG A 290 -21.32 6.03 -12.80
CA ARG A 290 -21.59 6.65 -14.11
C ARG A 290 -23.06 7.03 -14.15
N ARG A 291 -23.32 8.31 -14.38
CA ARG A 291 -24.66 8.77 -14.78
C ARG A 291 -25.00 8.28 -16.17
#